data_7545fe2ccf02cb5441c1fa5f5ef17433
#
_entry.id   7545fe2ccf02cb5441c1fa5f5ef17433
#
_cell.length_a   1.000
_cell.length_b   1.000
_cell.length_c   1.000
_cell.angle_alpha   90.00
_cell.angle_beta   90.00
_cell.angle_gamma   90.00
#
_symmetry.space_group_name_H-M   'P 1'
#
loop_
_entity.id
_entity.type
_entity.pdbx_description
1 polymer ?
#
loop_
_entity_poly.entity_id
_entity_poly.type
_entity_poly.pdbx_seq_one_letter_code
_entity_poly.pdbx_strand_id
1 'polypeptide(L)'
;MAEFRKLVVKIGTNVLAREDGLLDITSISHLADQIAAIKEAGTEVILVSSGAVGAGRSLFEVPEGMSKVVRRQVLSAIGQVRLMEIYRQLFANHGLFCAQVLATKEDFQGHTHYNNMKNCFLALLRDKVVPIVNENDVVSVSELMFTDNDELAGLVAAMTNAQALIILSSVDGLLSAPPGEPGSQVIREIPYDDKRWLKAITPSKSSFGRGGMHTKFRIAQKAAKVGITTIIANGRRANILSDILKGDFIGTRFLPAESLSNVKKRLAYHESESKAAVYINSGAETALCSTEKASSLLPVGITRIEGDFQKGDIVRIFNAEGQPVGLGQAQYGSDTARQYMGQQGKRALVHYDYLYIE
;
A
#
# COMPACT_ATOMS: atom_id res chain seq x y z
N MET A 1 -0.92 -25.30 -9.83
CA MET A 1 -0.06 -24.10 -9.99
C MET A 1 -0.51 -23.09 -8.96
N ALA A 2 0.39 -22.33 -8.33
CA ALA A 2 0.00 -21.29 -7.37
C ALA A 2 -0.89 -20.25 -8.09
N GLU A 3 -1.99 -19.84 -7.46
CA GLU A 3 -2.93 -18.84 -7.99
C GLU A 3 -2.22 -17.51 -8.31
N PHE A 4 -1.17 -17.18 -7.55
CA PHE A 4 -0.43 -15.93 -7.68
C PHE A 4 1.08 -16.17 -7.77
N ARG A 5 1.76 -15.44 -8.66
CA ARG A 5 3.22 -15.48 -8.82
C ARG A 5 3.96 -14.52 -7.88
N LYS A 6 3.30 -13.45 -7.48
CA LYS A 6 3.86 -12.41 -6.61
C LYS A 6 2.82 -11.93 -5.62
N LEU A 7 3.17 -11.98 -4.33
CA LEU A 7 2.32 -11.60 -3.21
C LEU A 7 2.97 -10.50 -2.36
N VAL A 8 2.16 -9.61 -1.82
CA VAL A 8 2.50 -8.81 -0.65
C VAL A 8 1.69 -9.33 0.52
N VAL A 9 2.36 -9.75 1.58
CA VAL A 9 1.74 -10.20 2.82
C VAL A 9 1.97 -9.14 3.89
N LYS A 10 0.90 -8.52 4.37
CA LYS A 10 0.97 -7.57 5.48
C LYS A 10 0.53 -8.24 6.77
N ILE A 11 1.34 -8.14 7.80
CA ILE A 11 1.04 -8.68 9.12
C ILE A 11 0.78 -7.53 10.10
N GLY A 12 -0.43 -7.49 10.66
CA GLY A 12 -0.86 -6.46 11.62
C GLY A 12 -0.23 -6.67 13.00
N THR A 13 -0.08 -5.57 13.76
CA THR A 13 0.51 -5.61 15.13
C THR A 13 -0.20 -6.61 16.02
N ASN A 14 -1.54 -6.67 16.00
CA ASN A 14 -2.32 -7.59 16.84
C ASN A 14 -2.14 -9.07 16.47
N VAL A 15 -1.63 -9.39 15.29
CA VAL A 15 -1.27 -10.77 14.90
C VAL A 15 0.09 -11.15 15.48
N LEU A 16 1.01 -10.17 15.56
CA LEU A 16 2.37 -10.36 16.04
C LEU A 16 2.53 -10.14 17.53
N ALA A 17 1.49 -9.70 18.24
CA ALA A 17 1.52 -9.38 19.65
C ALA A 17 0.66 -10.34 20.47
N ARG A 18 1.16 -10.71 21.65
CA ARG A 18 0.41 -11.33 22.72
C ARG A 18 -0.51 -10.32 23.40
N GLU A 19 -1.31 -10.75 24.33
CA GLU A 19 -2.24 -9.88 25.11
C GLU A 19 -1.50 -8.82 25.94
N ASP A 20 -0.28 -9.11 26.38
CA ASP A 20 0.61 -8.18 27.09
C ASP A 20 1.26 -7.14 26.17
N GLY A 21 1.02 -7.22 24.85
CA GLY A 21 1.56 -6.31 23.83
C GLY A 21 3.01 -6.59 23.42
N LEU A 22 3.62 -7.68 23.95
CA LEU A 22 4.95 -8.15 23.54
C LEU A 22 4.83 -9.01 22.27
N LEU A 23 5.96 -9.26 21.59
CA LEU A 23 5.97 -10.10 20.40
C LEU A 23 5.58 -11.56 20.69
N ASP A 24 4.72 -12.08 19.85
CA ASP A 24 4.37 -13.49 19.80
C ASP A 24 5.27 -14.21 18.79
N ILE A 25 6.39 -14.72 19.28
CA ILE A 25 7.38 -15.44 18.45
C ILE A 25 6.77 -16.69 17.80
N THR A 26 5.82 -17.35 18.47
CA THR A 26 5.16 -18.54 17.92
C THR A 26 4.33 -18.19 16.69
N SER A 27 3.53 -17.14 16.78
CA SER A 27 2.76 -16.65 15.62
C SER A 27 3.67 -16.20 14.47
N ILE A 28 4.79 -15.52 14.78
CA ILE A 28 5.78 -15.12 13.78
C ILE A 28 6.41 -16.35 13.11
N SER A 29 6.77 -17.38 13.89
CA SER A 29 7.36 -18.63 13.38
C SER A 29 6.40 -19.35 12.42
N HIS A 30 5.15 -19.55 12.83
CA HIS A 30 4.15 -20.20 11.98
C HIS A 30 3.92 -19.46 10.66
N LEU A 31 3.94 -18.11 10.66
CA LEU A 31 3.83 -17.35 9.44
C LEU A 31 5.10 -17.42 8.59
N ALA A 32 6.28 -17.43 9.21
CA ALA A 32 7.54 -17.60 8.49
C ALA A 32 7.63 -18.96 7.79
N ASP A 33 7.18 -20.04 8.45
CA ASP A 33 7.13 -21.39 7.88
C ASP A 33 6.20 -21.43 6.64
N GLN A 34 5.02 -20.80 6.73
CA GLN A 34 4.09 -20.73 5.60
C GLN A 34 4.66 -19.88 4.44
N ILE A 35 5.32 -18.75 4.74
CA ILE A 35 5.97 -17.92 3.72
C ILE A 35 7.10 -18.69 3.05
N ALA A 36 7.89 -19.46 3.81
CA ALA A 36 8.95 -20.31 3.25
C ALA A 36 8.39 -21.34 2.29
N ALA A 37 7.34 -22.06 2.68
CA ALA A 37 6.67 -23.04 1.81
C ALA A 37 6.10 -22.42 0.52
N ILE A 38 5.54 -21.21 0.60
CA ILE A 38 5.04 -20.45 -0.56
C ILE A 38 6.18 -20.09 -1.51
N LYS A 39 7.31 -19.66 -0.98
CA LYS A 39 8.51 -19.35 -1.78
C LYS A 39 9.12 -20.59 -2.43
N GLU A 40 9.16 -21.70 -1.71
CA GLU A 40 9.63 -22.97 -2.25
C GLU A 40 8.75 -23.42 -3.43
N ALA A 41 7.45 -23.17 -3.37
CA ALA A 41 6.52 -23.39 -4.48
C ALA A 41 6.70 -22.42 -5.67
N GLY A 42 7.66 -21.48 -5.61
CA GLY A 42 8.02 -20.57 -6.69
C GLY A 42 7.31 -19.22 -6.70
N THR A 43 6.57 -18.88 -5.64
CA THR A 43 5.90 -17.57 -5.52
C THR A 43 6.86 -16.53 -4.91
N GLU A 44 6.95 -15.36 -5.51
CA GLU A 44 7.64 -14.20 -4.94
C GLU A 44 6.82 -13.59 -3.79
N VAL A 45 7.43 -13.41 -2.62
CA VAL A 45 6.76 -12.85 -1.44
C VAL A 45 7.51 -11.63 -0.93
N ILE A 46 6.78 -10.56 -0.70
CA ILE A 46 7.21 -9.36 0.03
C ILE A 46 6.42 -9.32 1.33
N LEU A 47 7.12 -9.19 2.45
CA LEU A 47 6.49 -9.10 3.76
C LEU A 47 6.45 -7.64 4.23
N VAL A 48 5.27 -7.14 4.61
CA VAL A 48 5.12 -5.85 5.31
C VAL A 48 4.78 -6.15 6.76
N SER A 49 5.75 -5.92 7.65
CA SER A 49 5.65 -6.34 9.04
C SER A 49 5.52 -5.14 9.97
N SER A 50 4.56 -5.21 10.87
CA SER A 50 4.49 -4.36 12.07
C SER A 50 5.30 -4.99 13.22
N GLY A 51 5.23 -4.39 14.42
CA GLY A 51 5.75 -5.02 15.65
C GLY A 51 7.07 -4.45 16.18
N ALA A 52 7.74 -3.53 15.46
CA ALA A 52 9.00 -2.94 15.94
C ALA A 52 8.86 -2.27 17.31
N VAL A 53 7.82 -1.45 17.53
CA VAL A 53 7.57 -0.80 18.84
C VAL A 53 7.32 -1.83 19.94
N GLY A 54 6.57 -2.91 19.65
CA GLY A 54 6.34 -4.01 20.60
C GLY A 54 7.63 -4.75 20.94
N ALA A 55 8.48 -5.02 19.95
CA ALA A 55 9.81 -5.59 20.14
C ALA A 55 10.69 -4.71 21.02
N GLY A 56 10.66 -3.39 20.80
CA GLY A 56 11.43 -2.44 21.62
C GLY A 56 10.98 -2.42 23.07
N ARG A 57 9.68 -2.47 23.34
CA ARG A 57 9.13 -2.55 24.70
C ARG A 57 9.61 -3.76 25.49
N SER A 58 9.87 -4.88 24.81
CA SER A 58 10.39 -6.09 25.47
C SER A 58 11.86 -5.98 25.88
N LEU A 59 12.60 -4.98 25.37
CA LEU A 59 14.05 -4.85 25.54
C LEU A 59 14.43 -3.58 26.30
N PHE A 60 13.62 -2.53 26.25
CA PHE A 60 13.99 -1.23 26.75
C PHE A 60 12.84 -0.55 27.50
N GLU A 61 13.13 -0.19 28.74
CA GLU A 61 12.24 0.58 29.59
C GLU A 61 12.47 2.07 29.31
N VAL A 62 11.43 2.75 28.86
CA VAL A 62 11.54 4.15 28.43
C VAL A 62 11.48 5.06 29.66
N PRO A 63 12.47 5.98 29.84
CA PRO A 63 12.46 6.96 30.92
C PRO A 63 11.17 7.80 30.96
N GLU A 64 10.75 8.19 32.16
CA GLU A 64 9.64 9.13 32.35
C GLU A 64 9.94 10.50 31.72
N GLY A 65 8.89 11.22 31.31
CA GLY A 65 9.01 12.56 30.72
C GLY A 65 9.28 12.59 29.23
N MET A 66 9.52 11.45 28.57
CA MET A 66 9.71 11.41 27.12
C MET A 66 8.39 11.64 26.37
N SER A 67 8.39 12.52 25.36
CA SER A 67 7.21 12.75 24.52
C SER A 67 6.76 11.47 23.81
N LYS A 68 5.47 11.38 23.47
CA LYS A 68 4.90 10.19 22.77
C LYS A 68 5.62 9.89 21.45
N VAL A 69 6.02 10.93 20.72
CA VAL A 69 6.72 10.79 19.42
C VAL A 69 8.11 10.20 19.64
N VAL A 70 8.92 10.84 20.48
CA VAL A 70 10.29 10.39 20.78
C VAL A 70 10.29 8.98 21.38
N ARG A 71 9.37 8.70 22.32
CA ARG A 71 9.18 7.36 22.89
C ARG A 71 8.96 6.30 21.79
N ARG A 72 8.11 6.60 20.81
CA ARG A 72 7.85 5.70 19.69
C ARG A 72 9.09 5.53 18.83
N GLN A 73 9.81 6.61 18.49
CA GLN A 73 11.04 6.57 17.70
C GLN A 73 12.09 5.68 18.36
N VAL A 74 12.34 5.88 19.66
CA VAL A 74 13.32 5.11 20.43
C VAL A 74 12.93 3.62 20.46
N LEU A 75 11.69 3.31 20.81
CA LEU A 75 11.22 1.93 20.87
C LEU A 75 11.23 1.26 19.49
N SER A 76 10.89 1.98 18.44
CA SER A 76 10.96 1.44 17.09
C SER A 76 12.39 1.19 16.64
N ALA A 77 13.32 2.12 16.92
CA ALA A 77 14.73 1.98 16.57
C ALA A 77 15.36 0.73 17.23
N ILE A 78 15.13 0.54 18.53
CA ILE A 78 15.63 -0.64 19.25
C ILE A 78 14.93 -1.91 18.79
N GLY A 79 13.60 -1.86 18.67
CA GLY A 79 12.80 -3.02 18.38
C GLY A 79 12.90 -3.50 16.93
N GLN A 80 13.20 -2.61 15.99
CA GLN A 80 13.39 -2.99 14.58
C GLN A 80 14.58 -3.96 14.42
N VAL A 81 15.66 -3.72 15.15
CA VAL A 81 16.83 -4.64 15.18
C VAL A 81 16.40 -6.04 15.64
N ARG A 82 15.65 -6.09 16.76
CA ARG A 82 15.16 -7.36 17.32
C ARG A 82 14.19 -8.09 16.41
N LEU A 83 13.28 -7.33 15.78
CA LEU A 83 12.30 -7.88 14.83
C LEU A 83 13.01 -8.53 13.63
N MET A 84 14.01 -7.84 13.07
CA MET A 84 14.79 -8.37 11.96
C MET A 84 15.63 -9.58 12.35
N GLU A 85 16.20 -9.60 13.57
CA GLU A 85 16.92 -10.77 14.08
C GLU A 85 16.02 -12.00 14.15
N ILE A 86 14.79 -11.86 14.66
CA ILE A 86 13.80 -12.94 14.71
C ILE A 86 13.51 -13.47 13.30
N TYR A 87 13.16 -12.58 12.36
CA TYR A 87 12.89 -13.02 10.98
C TYR A 87 14.09 -13.67 10.33
N ARG A 88 15.30 -13.12 10.52
CA ARG A 88 16.53 -13.70 9.99
C ARG A 88 16.77 -15.12 10.48
N GLN A 89 16.57 -15.36 11.78
CA GLN A 89 16.72 -16.69 12.37
C GLN A 89 15.67 -17.67 11.82
N LEU A 90 14.41 -17.27 11.77
CA LEU A 90 13.32 -18.13 11.30
C LEU A 90 13.48 -18.48 9.81
N PHE A 91 13.79 -17.52 8.95
CA PHE A 91 14.00 -17.78 7.52
C PHE A 91 15.29 -18.57 7.25
N ALA A 92 16.33 -18.41 8.08
CA ALA A 92 17.56 -19.20 7.96
C ALA A 92 17.32 -20.69 8.15
N ASN A 93 16.35 -21.11 8.99
CA ASN A 93 15.95 -22.51 9.16
C ASN A 93 15.43 -23.14 7.86
N HIS A 94 14.96 -22.32 6.93
CA HIS A 94 14.49 -22.72 5.59
C HIS A 94 15.50 -22.43 4.47
N GLY A 95 16.74 -22.05 4.81
CA GLY A 95 17.75 -21.65 3.82
C GLY A 95 17.43 -20.38 3.06
N LEU A 96 16.54 -19.53 3.59
CA LEU A 96 16.11 -18.27 2.96
C LEU A 96 16.85 -17.08 3.56
N PHE A 97 17.20 -16.13 2.69
CA PHE A 97 17.65 -14.81 3.08
C PHE A 97 16.48 -13.84 3.17
N CYS A 98 16.56 -12.90 4.10
CA CYS A 98 15.67 -11.75 4.16
C CYS A 98 16.45 -10.44 4.16
N ALA A 99 15.83 -9.37 3.67
CA ALA A 99 16.42 -8.05 3.62
C ALA A 99 15.44 -7.02 4.22
N GLN A 100 15.97 -6.09 5.02
CA GLN A 100 15.19 -4.99 5.57
C GLN A 100 15.04 -3.87 4.54
N VAL A 101 13.81 -3.36 4.41
CA VAL A 101 13.50 -2.12 3.67
C VAL A 101 12.67 -1.22 4.59
N LEU A 102 13.21 -0.05 4.97
CA LEU A 102 12.47 0.95 5.71
C LEU A 102 12.04 2.05 4.76
N ALA A 103 10.78 2.46 4.83
CA ALA A 103 10.20 3.44 3.93
C ALA A 103 9.37 4.50 4.67
N THR A 104 9.32 5.68 4.07
CA THR A 104 8.42 6.79 4.43
C THR A 104 7.46 7.08 3.27
N LYS A 105 6.46 7.90 3.46
CA LYS A 105 5.57 8.34 2.36
C LYS A 105 6.34 9.06 1.25
N GLU A 106 7.36 9.83 1.59
CA GLU A 106 8.16 10.59 0.61
C GLU A 106 8.87 9.67 -0.40
N ASP A 107 9.28 8.48 0.02
CA ASP A 107 9.96 7.51 -0.86
C ASP A 107 9.06 7.02 -2.01
N PHE A 108 7.75 7.14 -1.84
CA PHE A 108 6.79 6.80 -2.90
C PHE A 108 6.44 8.00 -3.80
N GLN A 109 6.60 9.24 -3.33
CA GLN A 109 6.21 10.45 -4.05
C GLN A 109 7.21 10.83 -5.15
N GLY A 110 8.50 10.93 -4.81
CA GLY A 110 9.55 11.33 -5.73
C GLY A 110 9.85 10.26 -6.79
N HIS A 111 9.92 10.65 -8.06
CA HIS A 111 10.19 9.72 -9.17
C HIS A 111 11.50 8.93 -8.99
N THR A 112 12.57 9.61 -8.55
CA THR A 112 13.88 8.99 -8.34
C THR A 112 13.87 8.00 -7.19
N HIS A 113 13.33 8.38 -6.02
CA HIS A 113 13.24 7.52 -4.83
C HIS A 113 12.37 6.29 -5.13
N TYR A 114 11.19 6.52 -5.73
CA TYR A 114 10.30 5.44 -6.16
C TYR A 114 11.01 4.41 -7.06
N ASN A 115 11.72 4.86 -8.09
CA ASN A 115 12.40 3.96 -9.02
C ASN A 115 13.58 3.22 -8.37
N ASN A 116 14.36 3.90 -7.52
CA ASN A 116 15.45 3.27 -6.78
C ASN A 116 14.92 2.16 -5.85
N MET A 117 13.87 2.46 -5.08
CA MET A 117 13.24 1.48 -4.19
C MET A 117 12.63 0.32 -4.98
N LYS A 118 11.92 0.60 -6.09
CA LYS A 118 11.38 -0.42 -6.98
C LYS A 118 12.46 -1.34 -7.54
N ASN A 119 13.57 -0.79 -8.02
CA ASN A 119 14.69 -1.57 -8.54
C ASN A 119 15.32 -2.45 -7.47
N CYS A 120 15.44 -1.95 -6.23
CA CYS A 120 15.90 -2.73 -5.10
C CYS A 120 14.96 -3.94 -4.83
N PHE A 121 13.64 -3.72 -4.78
CA PHE A 121 12.68 -4.82 -4.62
C PHE A 121 12.81 -5.87 -5.72
N LEU A 122 12.89 -5.43 -6.98
CA LEU A 122 13.01 -6.36 -8.11
C LEU A 122 14.31 -7.18 -8.06
N ALA A 123 15.43 -6.57 -7.65
CA ALA A 123 16.68 -7.28 -7.45
C ALA A 123 16.58 -8.32 -6.32
N LEU A 124 16.06 -7.93 -5.15
CA LEU A 124 15.88 -8.86 -4.03
C LEU A 124 15.01 -10.06 -4.40
N LEU A 125 13.88 -9.82 -5.08
CA LEU A 125 12.96 -10.88 -5.51
C LEU A 125 13.60 -11.83 -6.52
N ARG A 126 14.32 -11.29 -7.51
CA ARG A 126 15.07 -12.08 -8.51
C ARG A 126 16.07 -13.01 -7.84
N ASP A 127 16.75 -12.54 -6.81
CA ASP A 127 17.77 -13.29 -6.08
C ASP A 127 17.15 -14.12 -4.94
N LYS A 128 15.82 -14.31 -4.95
CA LYS A 128 15.02 -15.11 -4.01
C LYS A 128 15.12 -14.67 -2.54
N VAL A 129 15.55 -13.46 -2.27
CA VAL A 129 15.54 -12.86 -0.93
C VAL A 129 14.11 -12.43 -0.57
N VAL A 130 13.71 -12.54 0.70
CA VAL A 130 12.44 -12.02 1.22
C VAL A 130 12.62 -10.58 1.66
N PRO A 131 12.07 -9.58 0.94
CA PRO A 131 12.07 -8.22 1.45
C PRO A 131 11.10 -8.11 2.62
N ILE A 132 11.58 -7.57 3.75
CA ILE A 132 10.77 -7.25 4.92
C ILE A 132 10.69 -5.74 5.05
N VAL A 133 9.50 -5.21 4.82
CA VAL A 133 9.23 -3.78 4.76
C VAL A 133 8.58 -3.32 6.05
N ASN A 134 9.00 -2.18 6.55
CA ASN A 134 8.33 -1.48 7.65
C ASN A 134 8.42 0.03 7.43
N GLU A 135 7.58 0.78 8.16
CA GLU A 135 7.72 2.24 8.23
C GLU A 135 9.03 2.62 8.91
N ASN A 136 9.70 3.65 8.40
CA ASN A 136 10.84 4.26 9.06
C ASN A 136 10.37 5.21 10.17
N ASP A 137 9.94 4.63 11.28
CA ASP A 137 9.41 5.36 12.45
C ASP A 137 10.40 6.37 13.06
N VAL A 138 11.69 6.27 12.75
CA VAL A 138 12.71 7.17 13.29
C VAL A 138 12.63 8.56 12.65
N VAL A 139 12.34 8.62 11.35
CA VAL A 139 12.27 9.88 10.58
C VAL A 139 10.83 10.27 10.24
N SER A 140 9.90 9.31 10.28
CA SER A 140 8.48 9.57 10.04
C SER A 140 7.88 10.36 11.22
N VAL A 141 7.64 11.64 11.02
CA VAL A 141 6.88 12.50 11.92
C VAL A 141 5.58 12.89 11.25
N SER A 142 4.58 13.19 12.05
CA SER A 142 3.15 13.48 11.74
C SER A 142 2.70 13.49 10.28
N GLU A 143 3.31 14.32 9.45
CA GLU A 143 2.92 14.54 8.05
C GLU A 143 3.49 13.49 7.07
N LEU A 144 4.61 12.86 7.45
CA LEU A 144 5.30 11.84 6.65
C LEU A 144 4.92 10.41 7.04
N MET A 145 4.06 10.26 8.05
CA MET A 145 3.63 8.95 8.53
C MET A 145 2.57 8.35 7.60
N PHE A 146 2.69 7.05 7.36
CA PHE A 146 1.55 6.28 6.86
C PHE A 146 0.42 6.28 7.91
N THR A 147 -0.81 6.23 7.43
CA THR A 147 -1.97 6.02 8.31
C THR A 147 -1.78 4.74 9.14
N ASP A 148 -1.31 3.70 8.47
CA ASP A 148 -0.88 2.42 9.04
C ASP A 148 -0.07 1.61 8.00
N ASN A 149 0.44 0.44 8.40
CA ASN A 149 1.16 -0.44 7.49
C ASN A 149 0.27 -1.09 6.41
N ASP A 150 -1.06 -0.97 6.46
CA ASP A 150 -1.94 -1.41 5.37
C ASP A 150 -1.77 -0.49 4.15
N GLU A 151 -1.65 0.83 4.39
CA GLU A 151 -1.34 1.82 3.33
C GLU A 151 0.02 1.54 2.69
N LEU A 152 1.06 1.34 3.52
CA LEU A 152 2.40 0.97 3.04
C LEU A 152 2.35 -0.32 2.19
N ALA A 153 1.62 -1.33 2.63
CA ALA A 153 1.49 -2.59 1.90
C ALA A 153 0.80 -2.42 0.55
N GLY A 154 -0.24 -1.59 0.49
CA GLY A 154 -0.90 -1.25 -0.77
C GLY A 154 0.04 -0.55 -1.77
N LEU A 155 0.84 0.42 -1.30
CA LEU A 155 1.85 1.11 -2.11
C LEU A 155 2.93 0.16 -2.62
N VAL A 156 3.44 -0.73 -1.75
CA VAL A 156 4.43 -1.74 -2.13
C VAL A 156 3.84 -2.72 -3.15
N ALA A 157 2.59 -3.16 -2.98
CA ALA A 157 1.91 -4.05 -3.92
C ALA A 157 1.75 -3.39 -5.31
N ALA A 158 1.36 -2.14 -5.36
CA ALA A 158 1.25 -1.38 -6.60
C ALA A 158 2.63 -1.15 -7.26
N MET A 159 3.65 -0.78 -6.48
CA MET A 159 5.02 -0.53 -6.96
C MET A 159 5.65 -1.78 -7.58
N THR A 160 5.50 -2.91 -6.93
CA THR A 160 6.12 -4.19 -7.33
C THR A 160 5.28 -4.98 -8.32
N ASN A 161 4.10 -4.46 -8.67
CA ASN A 161 3.11 -5.15 -9.51
C ASN A 161 2.73 -6.52 -8.95
N ALA A 162 2.47 -6.58 -7.66
CA ALA A 162 1.97 -7.80 -7.03
C ALA A 162 0.57 -8.15 -7.57
N GLN A 163 0.28 -9.43 -7.69
CA GLN A 163 -1.02 -9.93 -8.14
C GLN A 163 -2.02 -9.97 -6.98
N ALA A 164 -1.51 -10.17 -5.75
CA ALA A 164 -2.35 -10.13 -4.57
C ALA A 164 -1.68 -9.40 -3.39
N LEU A 165 -2.53 -8.79 -2.57
CA LEU A 165 -2.24 -8.21 -1.28
C LEU A 165 -3.03 -8.97 -0.21
N ILE A 166 -2.34 -9.63 0.70
CA ILE A 166 -2.94 -10.35 1.82
C ILE A 166 -2.74 -9.51 3.08
N ILE A 167 -3.83 -9.03 3.69
CA ILE A 167 -3.82 -8.27 4.93
C ILE A 167 -4.22 -9.20 6.08
N LEU A 168 -3.25 -9.66 6.84
CA LEU A 168 -3.48 -10.46 8.02
C LEU A 168 -3.82 -9.57 9.23
N SER A 169 -4.98 -9.80 9.80
CA SER A 169 -5.54 -9.09 10.94
C SER A 169 -5.87 -10.07 12.07
N SER A 170 -6.39 -9.56 13.21
CA SER A 170 -6.88 -10.39 14.31
C SER A 170 -8.35 -10.80 14.17
N VAL A 171 -8.99 -10.47 13.03
CA VAL A 171 -10.39 -10.80 12.74
C VAL A 171 -10.50 -11.56 11.42
N ASP A 172 -11.55 -12.36 11.29
CA ASP A 172 -11.72 -13.28 10.16
C ASP A 172 -12.02 -12.62 8.81
N GLY A 173 -12.23 -11.32 8.79
CA GLY A 173 -12.57 -10.57 7.59
C GLY A 173 -13.55 -9.45 7.89
N LEU A 174 -14.21 -8.96 6.86
CA LEU A 174 -15.28 -7.97 6.98
C LEU A 174 -16.58 -8.67 7.37
N LEU A 175 -17.28 -8.12 8.37
CA LEU A 175 -18.56 -8.65 8.83
C LEU A 175 -19.74 -7.89 8.22
N SER A 176 -20.85 -8.60 7.98
CA SER A 176 -22.09 -8.04 7.44
C SER A 176 -22.83 -7.13 8.42
N ALA A 177 -22.54 -7.27 9.73
CA ALA A 177 -23.08 -6.47 10.84
C ALA A 177 -22.02 -6.34 11.94
N PRO A 178 -22.21 -5.46 12.94
CA PRO A 178 -21.30 -5.34 14.07
C PRO A 178 -20.99 -6.68 14.75
N PRO A 179 -19.75 -6.87 15.27
CA PRO A 179 -19.40 -8.10 15.98
C PRO A 179 -20.33 -8.37 17.16
N GLY A 180 -20.85 -9.59 17.25
CA GLY A 180 -21.76 -10.02 18.33
C GLY A 180 -23.24 -9.80 18.03
N GLU A 181 -23.61 -9.15 16.94
CA GLU A 181 -25.01 -9.10 16.52
C GLU A 181 -25.47 -10.45 15.93
N PRO A 182 -26.71 -10.90 16.24
CA PRO A 182 -27.27 -12.13 15.67
C PRO A 182 -27.30 -12.06 14.14
N GLY A 183 -26.75 -13.08 13.47
CA GLY A 183 -26.70 -13.15 12.01
C GLY A 183 -25.51 -12.45 11.38
N SER A 184 -24.59 -11.85 12.14
CA SER A 184 -23.34 -11.31 11.62
C SER A 184 -22.48 -12.42 11.01
N GLN A 185 -22.13 -12.29 9.73
CA GLN A 185 -21.33 -13.27 8.98
C GLN A 185 -20.19 -12.59 8.26
N VAL A 186 -19.12 -13.35 7.99
CA VAL A 186 -18.01 -12.87 7.17
C VAL A 186 -18.46 -12.72 5.72
N ILE A 187 -18.29 -11.53 5.16
CA ILE A 187 -18.52 -11.25 3.75
C ILE A 187 -17.39 -11.87 2.95
N ARG A 188 -17.70 -12.86 2.13
CA ARG A 188 -16.69 -13.64 1.42
C ARG A 188 -16.04 -12.89 0.26
N GLU A 189 -16.84 -12.18 -0.53
CA GLU A 189 -16.38 -11.47 -1.72
C GLU A 189 -16.99 -10.07 -1.81
N ILE A 190 -16.19 -9.10 -2.22
CA ILE A 190 -16.59 -7.71 -2.45
C ILE A 190 -16.02 -7.26 -3.79
N PRO A 191 -16.86 -6.87 -4.77
CA PRO A 191 -16.39 -6.23 -6.00
C PRO A 191 -15.64 -4.92 -5.69
N TYR A 192 -14.65 -4.59 -6.53
CA TYR A 192 -13.78 -3.43 -6.35
C TYR A 192 -14.52 -2.08 -6.25
N ASP A 193 -15.70 -1.97 -6.82
CA ASP A 193 -16.53 -0.76 -6.86
C ASP A 193 -17.65 -0.75 -5.81
N ASP A 194 -17.87 -1.86 -5.08
CA ASP A 194 -18.93 -1.98 -4.09
C ASP A 194 -18.58 -1.23 -2.78
N LYS A 195 -19.24 -0.08 -2.60
CA LYS A 195 -19.06 0.78 -1.41
C LYS A 195 -20.13 0.56 -0.31
N ARG A 196 -21.12 -0.32 -0.55
CA ARG A 196 -22.26 -0.51 0.38
C ARG A 196 -21.78 -0.90 1.78
N TRP A 197 -20.77 -1.73 1.86
CA TRP A 197 -20.21 -2.25 3.10
C TRP A 197 -19.45 -1.23 3.94
N LEU A 198 -19.03 -0.10 3.35
CA LEU A 198 -18.33 0.96 4.08
C LEU A 198 -19.21 1.55 5.21
N LYS A 199 -20.53 1.58 5.00
CA LYS A 199 -21.50 2.07 6.01
C LYS A 199 -21.76 1.07 7.14
N ALA A 200 -21.55 -0.23 6.88
CA ALA A 200 -21.72 -1.29 7.89
C ALA A 200 -20.52 -1.42 8.84
N ILE A 201 -19.37 -0.82 8.46
CA ILE A 201 -18.16 -0.87 9.27
C ILE A 201 -18.26 0.14 10.42
N THR A 202 -18.41 -0.36 11.63
CA THR A 202 -18.35 0.49 12.83
C THR A 202 -16.93 1.05 12.99
N PRO A 203 -16.76 2.36 13.30
CA PRO A 203 -15.46 2.93 13.58
C PRO A 203 -14.87 2.29 14.84
N SER A 204 -14.01 1.30 14.69
CA SER A 204 -13.29 0.67 15.79
C SER A 204 -11.78 0.85 15.58
N LYS A 205 -11.08 1.25 16.65
CA LYS A 205 -9.61 1.29 16.64
C LYS A 205 -9.08 -0.06 17.14
N SER A 206 -7.99 -0.52 16.53
CA SER A 206 -7.26 -1.69 17.04
C SER A 206 -6.62 -1.39 18.40
N SER A 207 -6.54 -2.38 19.28
CA SER A 207 -6.00 -2.22 20.66
C SER A 207 -4.52 -1.80 20.68
N PHE A 208 -3.70 -2.26 19.75
CA PHE A 208 -2.26 -1.98 19.69
C PHE A 208 -1.78 -1.34 18.39
N GLY A 209 -2.64 -1.20 17.36
CA GLY A 209 -2.30 -0.66 16.04
C GLY A 209 -3.01 0.65 15.72
N ARG A 210 -2.52 1.36 14.68
CA ARG A 210 -3.15 2.60 14.18
C ARG A 210 -4.34 2.36 13.26
N GLY A 211 -4.38 1.20 12.55
CA GLY A 211 -5.41 0.88 11.55
C GLY A 211 -6.63 0.17 12.14
N GLY A 212 -7.82 0.54 11.64
CA GLY A 212 -9.09 -0.13 11.91
C GLY A 212 -9.62 -0.89 10.68
N MET A 213 -10.81 -1.50 10.79
CA MET A 213 -11.43 -2.19 9.66
C MET A 213 -11.76 -1.22 8.51
N HIS A 214 -12.13 0.02 8.84
CA HIS A 214 -12.38 1.07 7.85
C HIS A 214 -11.14 1.36 6.97
N THR A 215 -9.96 1.47 7.57
CA THR A 215 -8.70 1.67 6.83
C THR A 215 -8.41 0.47 5.94
N LYS A 216 -8.52 -0.75 6.48
CA LYS A 216 -8.33 -1.98 5.71
C LYS A 216 -9.26 -2.08 4.50
N PHE A 217 -10.54 -1.75 4.69
CA PHE A 217 -11.51 -1.73 3.59
C PHE A 217 -11.09 -0.75 2.50
N ARG A 218 -10.75 0.50 2.86
CA ARG A 218 -10.33 1.52 1.89
C ARG A 218 -9.08 1.11 1.11
N ILE A 219 -8.07 0.57 1.79
CA ILE A 219 -6.84 0.11 1.13
C ILE A 219 -7.13 -1.10 0.24
N ALA A 220 -7.93 -2.06 0.72
CA ALA A 220 -8.31 -3.23 -0.06
C ALA A 220 -9.09 -2.84 -1.33
N GLN A 221 -10.04 -1.93 -1.21
CA GLN A 221 -10.81 -1.43 -2.35
C GLN A 221 -9.91 -0.65 -3.33
N LYS A 222 -9.00 0.19 -2.81
CA LYS A 222 -8.06 0.95 -3.63
C LYS A 222 -7.11 0.04 -4.41
N ALA A 223 -6.60 -1.02 -3.78
CA ALA A 223 -5.77 -2.02 -4.44
C ALA A 223 -6.56 -2.83 -5.49
N ALA A 224 -7.80 -3.21 -5.17
CA ALA A 224 -8.68 -3.93 -6.09
C ALA A 224 -9.02 -3.10 -7.34
N LYS A 225 -9.25 -1.80 -7.20
CA LYS A 225 -9.48 -0.87 -8.34
C LYS A 225 -8.31 -0.82 -9.34
N VAL A 226 -7.10 -1.08 -8.91
CA VAL A 226 -5.91 -1.11 -9.79
C VAL A 226 -5.52 -2.52 -10.23
N GLY A 227 -6.42 -3.49 -10.03
CA GLY A 227 -6.24 -4.86 -10.50
C GLY A 227 -5.39 -5.75 -9.58
N ILE A 228 -5.35 -5.46 -8.27
CA ILE A 228 -4.67 -6.28 -7.26
C ILE A 228 -5.74 -6.99 -6.42
N THR A 229 -5.83 -8.32 -6.51
CA THR A 229 -6.69 -9.08 -5.60
C THR A 229 -6.30 -8.80 -4.16
N THR A 230 -7.22 -8.36 -3.31
CA THR A 230 -6.89 -8.10 -1.92
C THR A 230 -7.70 -9.00 -1.01
N ILE A 231 -7.03 -9.59 -0.01
CA ILE A 231 -7.64 -10.53 0.92
C ILE A 231 -7.41 -10.03 2.35
N ILE A 232 -8.48 -9.93 3.13
CA ILE A 232 -8.43 -9.66 4.57
C ILE A 232 -8.78 -10.96 5.29
N ALA A 233 -7.89 -11.44 6.16
CA ALA A 233 -8.07 -12.69 6.88
C ALA A 233 -7.42 -12.65 8.27
N ASN A 234 -7.76 -13.63 9.11
CA ASN A 234 -7.22 -13.76 10.45
C ASN A 234 -5.86 -14.46 10.43
N GLY A 235 -4.80 -13.69 10.70
CA GLY A 235 -3.43 -14.20 10.71
C GLY A 235 -3.12 -15.16 11.88
N ARG A 236 -4.01 -15.31 12.85
CA ARG A 236 -3.88 -16.28 13.95
C ARG A 236 -4.42 -17.68 13.62
N ARG A 237 -5.12 -17.82 12.48
CA ARG A 237 -5.57 -19.14 12.01
C ARG A 237 -4.37 -19.95 11.50
N ALA A 238 -4.34 -21.22 11.87
CA ALA A 238 -3.35 -22.14 11.35
C ALA A 238 -3.46 -22.22 9.81
N ASN A 239 -2.32 -22.30 9.12
CA ASN A 239 -2.20 -22.48 7.68
C ASN A 239 -2.89 -21.42 6.80
N ILE A 240 -3.23 -20.26 7.38
CA ILE A 240 -4.06 -19.23 6.69
C ILE A 240 -3.52 -18.83 5.32
N LEU A 241 -2.19 -18.68 5.16
CA LEU A 241 -1.61 -18.32 3.86
C LEU A 241 -1.73 -19.47 2.85
N SER A 242 -1.51 -20.71 3.29
CA SER A 242 -1.68 -21.88 2.45
C SER A 242 -3.12 -22.09 2.02
N ASP A 243 -4.08 -21.86 2.92
CA ASP A 243 -5.51 -21.99 2.65
C ASP A 243 -6.00 -20.89 1.68
N ILE A 244 -5.48 -19.67 1.82
CA ILE A 244 -5.75 -18.57 0.87
C ILE A 244 -5.29 -18.97 -0.54
N LEU A 245 -4.10 -19.55 -0.68
CA LEU A 245 -3.58 -19.94 -2.00
C LEU A 245 -4.31 -21.15 -2.61
N LYS A 246 -4.98 -21.96 -1.79
CA LYS A 246 -5.86 -23.04 -2.24
C LYS A 246 -7.28 -22.54 -2.54
N GLY A 247 -7.62 -21.32 -2.13
CA GLY A 247 -8.97 -20.77 -2.26
C GLY A 247 -9.95 -21.23 -1.19
N ASP A 248 -9.50 -22.00 -0.20
CA ASP A 248 -10.32 -22.54 0.91
C ASP A 248 -9.93 -21.86 2.23
N PHE A 249 -10.41 -20.66 2.45
CA PHE A 249 -10.09 -19.86 3.63
C PHE A 249 -11.31 -19.13 4.19
N ILE A 250 -11.24 -18.73 5.45
CA ILE A 250 -12.18 -17.80 6.07
C ILE A 250 -11.58 -16.40 5.97
N GLY A 251 -12.26 -15.52 5.22
CA GLY A 251 -11.80 -14.17 4.99
C GLY A 251 -12.68 -13.44 3.99
N THR A 252 -12.31 -12.20 3.69
CA THR A 252 -12.94 -11.36 2.67
C THR A 252 -11.99 -11.15 1.50
N ARG A 253 -12.39 -11.55 0.32
CA ARG A 253 -11.69 -11.31 -0.94
C ARG A 253 -12.30 -10.10 -1.65
N PHE A 254 -11.50 -9.10 -1.95
CA PHE A 254 -11.86 -8.01 -2.84
C PHE A 254 -11.51 -8.39 -4.27
N LEU A 255 -12.53 -8.48 -5.11
CA LEU A 255 -12.38 -8.85 -6.51
C LEU A 255 -11.77 -7.69 -7.29
N PRO A 256 -10.70 -7.91 -8.05
CA PRO A 256 -9.99 -6.85 -8.73
C PRO A 256 -10.74 -6.37 -9.98
N ALA A 257 -10.56 -5.10 -10.34
CA ALA A 257 -10.82 -4.58 -11.68
C ALA A 257 -9.81 -5.15 -12.68
N GLU A 258 -9.96 -4.83 -13.95
CA GLU A 258 -8.93 -5.09 -14.93
C GLU A 258 -7.59 -4.47 -14.52
N SER A 259 -6.51 -5.23 -14.72
CA SER A 259 -5.19 -4.81 -14.27
C SER A 259 -4.71 -3.57 -15.04
N LEU A 260 -4.41 -2.50 -14.33
CA LEU A 260 -3.82 -1.29 -14.88
C LEU A 260 -2.33 -1.46 -15.13
N SER A 261 -1.79 -0.63 -16.03
CA SER A 261 -0.33 -0.51 -16.21
C SER A 261 0.35 -0.03 -14.92
N ASN A 262 1.65 -0.35 -14.75
CA ASN A 262 2.41 0.03 -13.56
C ASN A 262 2.38 1.54 -13.27
N VAL A 263 2.35 2.36 -14.31
CA VAL A 263 2.28 3.81 -14.18
C VAL A 263 0.91 4.23 -13.65
N LYS A 264 -0.17 3.67 -14.21
CA LYS A 264 -1.53 3.97 -13.74
C LYS A 264 -1.76 3.48 -12.31
N LYS A 265 -1.19 2.34 -11.93
CA LYS A 265 -1.21 1.87 -10.53
C LYS A 265 -0.53 2.87 -9.59
N ARG A 266 0.65 3.37 -9.99
CA ARG A 266 1.36 4.41 -9.23
C ARG A 266 0.49 5.66 -9.08
N LEU A 267 -0.09 6.15 -10.17
CA LEU A 267 -0.95 7.34 -10.17
C LEU A 267 -2.14 7.18 -9.21
N ALA A 268 -2.88 6.09 -9.33
CA ALA A 268 -4.04 5.81 -8.49
C ALA A 268 -3.73 5.80 -6.97
N TYR A 269 -2.50 5.43 -6.59
CA TYR A 269 -2.09 5.46 -5.18
C TYR A 269 -1.68 6.84 -4.67
N HIS A 270 -1.41 7.81 -5.57
CA HIS A 270 -1.00 9.18 -5.21
C HIS A 270 -2.13 10.23 -5.22
N GLU A 271 -3.39 9.80 -5.25
CA GLU A 271 -4.57 10.70 -5.32
C GLU A 271 -4.55 11.87 -4.32
N SER A 272 -3.96 11.73 -3.15
CA SER A 272 -4.04 12.73 -2.07
C SER A 272 -2.81 13.63 -1.91
N GLU A 273 -1.73 13.47 -2.70
CA GLU A 273 -0.42 13.98 -2.29
C GLU A 273 0.35 14.75 -3.38
N SER A 274 -0.26 15.06 -4.52
CA SER A 274 0.40 15.88 -5.53
C SER A 274 0.58 17.31 -5.05
N LYS A 275 1.83 17.79 -5.03
CA LYS A 275 2.19 19.19 -4.67
C LYS A 275 1.87 20.19 -5.79
N ALA A 276 1.51 19.70 -6.98
CA ALA A 276 1.23 20.53 -8.15
C ALA A 276 -0.13 20.21 -8.76
N ALA A 277 -0.84 21.26 -9.14
CA ALA A 277 -2.15 21.19 -9.77
C ALA A 277 -2.12 21.78 -11.17
N VAL A 278 -2.83 21.13 -12.11
CA VAL A 278 -3.02 21.56 -13.48
C VAL A 278 -4.52 21.68 -13.73
N TYR A 279 -4.98 22.86 -14.06
CA TYR A 279 -6.38 23.15 -14.38
C TYR A 279 -6.61 23.12 -15.88
N ILE A 280 -7.72 22.51 -16.30
CA ILE A 280 -8.01 22.30 -17.71
C ILE A 280 -9.34 22.93 -18.12
N ASN A 281 -9.48 23.22 -19.42
CA ASN A 281 -10.74 23.68 -19.98
C ASN A 281 -11.70 22.50 -20.26
N SER A 282 -12.98 22.82 -20.52
CA SER A 282 -14.03 21.84 -20.79
C SER A 282 -13.74 20.92 -21.99
N GLY A 283 -13.07 21.45 -23.03
CA GLY A 283 -12.69 20.66 -24.20
C GLY A 283 -11.65 19.58 -23.85
N ALA A 284 -10.66 19.92 -23.03
CA ALA A 284 -9.68 18.95 -22.53
C ALA A 284 -10.34 17.95 -21.57
N GLU A 285 -11.22 18.39 -20.67
CA GLU A 285 -11.98 17.51 -19.78
C GLU A 285 -12.78 16.47 -20.58
N THR A 286 -13.58 16.89 -21.54
CA THR A 286 -14.34 15.99 -22.41
C THR A 286 -13.44 15.00 -23.13
N ALA A 287 -12.30 15.45 -23.66
CA ALA A 287 -11.37 14.59 -24.38
C ALA A 287 -10.69 13.54 -23.46
N LEU A 288 -10.35 13.93 -22.21
CA LEU A 288 -9.69 13.05 -21.26
C LEU A 288 -10.65 12.02 -20.65
N CYS A 289 -11.90 12.40 -20.38
CA CYS A 289 -12.93 11.53 -19.82
C CYS A 289 -13.62 10.63 -20.84
N SER A 290 -13.33 10.80 -22.15
CA SER A 290 -13.91 9.97 -23.21
C SER A 290 -13.43 8.50 -23.08
N THR A 291 -14.38 7.57 -23.14
CA THR A 291 -14.09 6.12 -23.16
C THR A 291 -13.84 5.58 -24.57
N GLU A 292 -14.17 6.37 -25.61
CA GLU A 292 -14.05 5.95 -27.01
C GLU A 292 -12.61 6.06 -27.53
N LYS A 293 -11.85 7.06 -27.05
CA LYS A 293 -10.48 7.32 -27.51
C LYS A 293 -9.59 7.78 -26.38
N ALA A 294 -8.46 7.08 -26.19
CA ALA A 294 -7.44 7.51 -25.27
C ALA A 294 -6.82 8.83 -25.71
N SER A 295 -6.87 9.85 -24.85
CA SER A 295 -6.40 11.20 -25.13
C SER A 295 -5.34 11.64 -24.14
N SER A 296 -4.35 12.40 -24.62
CA SER A 296 -3.28 13.01 -23.82
C SER A 296 -3.65 14.43 -23.42
N LEU A 297 -3.17 14.88 -22.26
CA LEU A 297 -3.32 16.28 -21.87
C LEU A 297 -2.34 17.16 -22.65
N LEU A 298 -2.89 17.88 -23.61
CA LEU A 298 -2.15 18.85 -24.45
C LEU A 298 -2.11 20.22 -23.78
N PRO A 299 -1.06 21.02 -23.99
CA PRO A 299 -0.93 22.36 -23.44
C PRO A 299 -2.09 23.32 -23.81
N VAL A 300 -2.69 23.15 -24.99
CA VAL A 300 -3.86 23.94 -25.43
C VAL A 300 -5.08 23.80 -24.51
N GLY A 301 -5.18 22.67 -23.81
CA GLY A 301 -6.24 22.42 -22.84
C GLY A 301 -5.94 22.92 -21.44
N ILE A 302 -4.73 23.40 -21.15
CA ILE A 302 -4.30 23.85 -19.82
C ILE A 302 -4.60 25.33 -19.66
N THR A 303 -5.28 25.68 -18.56
CA THR A 303 -5.68 27.07 -18.25
C THR A 303 -4.88 27.67 -17.10
N ARG A 304 -4.41 26.84 -16.15
CA ARG A 304 -3.65 27.30 -14.97
C ARG A 304 -2.79 26.18 -14.45
N ILE A 305 -1.63 26.55 -13.87
CA ILE A 305 -0.69 25.62 -13.20
C ILE A 305 -0.34 26.20 -11.84
N GLU A 306 -0.51 25.43 -10.79
CA GLU A 306 -0.15 25.75 -9.40
C GLU A 306 0.92 24.79 -8.90
N GLY A 307 1.88 25.32 -8.14
CA GLY A 307 3.04 24.55 -7.63
C GLY A 307 4.09 24.30 -8.70
N ASP A 308 5.19 23.71 -8.27
CA ASP A 308 6.34 23.36 -9.11
C ASP A 308 6.52 21.85 -9.21
N PHE A 309 6.90 21.38 -10.39
CA PHE A 309 7.15 19.97 -10.66
C PHE A 309 8.24 19.78 -11.72
N GLN A 310 8.88 18.63 -11.66
CA GLN A 310 9.88 18.19 -12.62
C GLN A 310 9.29 17.12 -13.56
N LYS A 311 10.03 16.83 -14.64
CA LYS A 311 9.72 15.69 -15.50
C LYS A 311 9.68 14.40 -14.67
N GLY A 312 8.58 13.65 -14.78
CA GLY A 312 8.37 12.39 -14.05
C GLY A 312 7.57 12.53 -12.76
N ASP A 313 7.35 13.76 -12.28
CA ASP A 313 6.50 14.01 -11.13
C ASP A 313 5.02 13.83 -11.46
N ILE A 314 4.23 13.55 -10.43
CA ILE A 314 2.78 13.40 -10.55
C ILE A 314 2.13 14.75 -10.34
N VAL A 315 1.28 15.16 -11.28
CA VAL A 315 0.46 16.36 -11.20
C VAL A 315 -1.01 15.98 -11.08
N ARG A 316 -1.75 16.69 -10.26
CA ARG A 316 -3.21 16.55 -10.13
C ARG A 316 -3.91 17.41 -11.16
N ILE A 317 -4.92 16.86 -11.83
CA ILE A 317 -5.65 17.51 -12.89
C ILE A 317 -7.04 17.88 -12.37
N PHE A 318 -7.41 19.15 -12.51
CA PHE A 318 -8.70 19.69 -12.11
C PHE A 318 -9.42 20.30 -13.31
N ASN A 319 -10.75 20.24 -13.33
CA ASN A 319 -11.55 20.98 -14.29
C ASN A 319 -11.62 22.48 -13.95
N ALA A 320 -12.36 23.25 -14.72
CA ALA A 320 -12.49 24.69 -14.54
C ALA A 320 -13.18 25.06 -13.21
N GLU A 321 -14.03 24.19 -12.69
CA GLU A 321 -14.76 24.34 -11.42
C GLU A 321 -13.93 23.89 -10.19
N GLY A 322 -12.69 23.40 -10.40
CA GLY A 322 -11.82 22.92 -9.34
C GLY A 322 -12.17 21.52 -8.86
N GLN A 323 -12.96 20.77 -9.62
CA GLN A 323 -13.23 19.36 -9.31
C GLN A 323 -12.09 18.48 -9.84
N PRO A 324 -11.68 17.44 -9.11
CA PRO A 324 -10.63 16.54 -9.57
C PRO A 324 -11.11 15.73 -10.79
N VAL A 325 -10.27 15.67 -11.80
CA VAL A 325 -10.49 14.89 -13.03
C VAL A 325 -9.59 13.67 -13.05
N GLY A 326 -8.37 13.79 -12.50
CA GLY A 326 -7.43 12.67 -12.48
C GLY A 326 -6.01 13.09 -12.13
N LEU A 327 -5.08 12.18 -12.39
CA LEU A 327 -3.65 12.32 -12.13
C LEU A 327 -2.84 11.98 -13.36
N GLY A 328 -1.70 12.65 -13.54
CA GLY A 328 -0.82 12.37 -14.66
C GLY A 328 0.65 12.53 -14.32
N GLN A 329 1.50 11.75 -14.99
CA GLN A 329 2.95 11.93 -14.89
C GLN A 329 3.41 12.96 -15.92
N ALA A 330 4.03 14.04 -15.44
CA ALA A 330 4.51 15.13 -16.28
C ALA A 330 5.67 14.70 -17.19
N GLN A 331 5.60 15.04 -18.47
CA GLN A 331 6.64 14.73 -19.46
C GLN A 331 7.76 15.78 -19.51
N TYR A 332 7.56 16.94 -18.85
CA TYR A 332 8.51 18.03 -18.69
C TYR A 332 8.16 18.86 -17.46
N GLY A 333 9.06 19.73 -17.01
CA GLY A 333 8.90 20.51 -15.80
C GLY A 333 7.90 21.68 -15.92
N SER A 334 7.53 22.26 -14.77
CA SER A 334 6.53 23.31 -14.60
C SER A 334 6.84 24.58 -15.41
N ASP A 335 8.12 24.98 -15.54
CA ASP A 335 8.50 26.17 -16.29
C ASP A 335 8.16 26.02 -17.78
N THR A 336 8.52 24.88 -18.37
CA THR A 336 8.18 24.55 -19.76
C THR A 336 6.64 24.42 -19.92
N ALA A 337 5.96 23.88 -18.92
CA ALA A 337 4.51 23.73 -18.95
C ALA A 337 3.81 25.10 -18.93
N ARG A 338 4.25 26.04 -18.11
CA ARG A 338 3.75 27.43 -18.10
C ARG A 338 4.02 28.15 -19.44
N GLN A 339 5.21 27.93 -20.02
CA GLN A 339 5.55 28.51 -21.33
C GLN A 339 4.66 27.97 -22.46
N TYR A 340 4.29 26.69 -22.43
CA TYR A 340 3.47 26.04 -23.47
C TYR A 340 1.97 26.20 -23.27
N MET A 341 1.54 26.58 -22.08
CA MET A 341 0.13 26.72 -21.69
C MET A 341 -0.69 27.48 -22.73
N GLY A 342 -1.84 26.92 -23.13
CA GLY A 342 -2.72 27.48 -24.15
C GLY A 342 -2.26 27.33 -25.60
N GLN A 343 -1.04 26.82 -25.87
CA GLN A 343 -0.49 26.74 -27.24
C GLN A 343 -0.86 25.43 -27.93
N GLN A 344 -1.16 25.52 -29.22
CA GLN A 344 -1.35 24.35 -30.09
C GLN A 344 -0.01 23.82 -30.63
N GLY A 345 -0.01 22.56 -31.07
CA GLY A 345 1.16 21.95 -31.71
C GLY A 345 2.34 21.62 -30.79
N LYS A 346 2.17 21.78 -29.47
CA LYS A 346 3.16 21.40 -28.46
C LYS A 346 2.94 19.95 -28.01
N ARG A 347 4.02 19.30 -27.54
CA ARG A 347 3.94 17.96 -26.98
C ARG A 347 3.07 17.91 -25.75
N ALA A 348 2.42 16.78 -25.50
CA ALA A 348 1.57 16.58 -24.34
C ALA A 348 2.34 16.81 -23.04
N LEU A 349 1.70 17.48 -22.06
CA LEU A 349 2.19 17.52 -20.68
C LEU A 349 2.05 16.15 -20.03
N VAL A 350 0.92 15.49 -20.25
CA VAL A 350 0.66 14.13 -19.76
C VAL A 350 0.22 13.26 -20.96
N HIS A 351 0.98 12.23 -21.23
CA HIS A 351 0.62 11.25 -22.24
C HIS A 351 -0.45 10.30 -21.71
N TYR A 352 -1.36 9.80 -22.55
CA TYR A 352 -2.48 8.95 -22.14
C TYR A 352 -2.04 7.66 -21.41
N ASP A 353 -0.85 7.11 -21.70
CA ASP A 353 -0.30 5.95 -20.97
C ASP A 353 0.09 6.28 -19.53
N TYR A 354 0.30 7.55 -19.25
CA TYR A 354 0.71 8.11 -17.97
C TYR A 354 -0.40 8.96 -17.34
N LEU A 355 -1.64 8.68 -17.70
CA LEU A 355 -2.83 9.36 -17.23
C LEU A 355 -3.78 8.37 -16.54
N TYR A 356 -4.28 8.75 -15.38
CA TYR A 356 -5.31 8.05 -14.63
C TYR A 356 -6.49 9.02 -14.44
N ILE A 357 -7.68 8.65 -14.87
CA ILE A 357 -8.94 9.39 -14.67
C ILE A 357 -9.68 8.76 -13.48
N GLU A 358 -10.18 9.62 -12.58
CA GLU A 358 -10.85 9.23 -11.33
C GLU A 358 -12.30 8.75 -11.53
#